data_b316c56eef3d66e12bb1bece939cde86
#
_entry.id   b316c56eef3d66e12bb1bece939cde86
#
_cell.length_a   1.000
_cell.length_b   1.000
_cell.length_c   1.000
_cell.angle_alpha   90.00
_cell.angle_beta   90.00
_cell.angle_gamma   90.00
#
_symmetry.space_group_name_H-M   'P 1'
#
loop_
_entity.id
_entity.type
_entity.pdbx_description
1 polymer ?
#
loop_
_entity_poly.entity_id
_entity_poly.type
_entity_poly.pdbx_seq_one_letter_code
_entity_poly.pdbx_strand_id
1 'polypeptide(L)'
;KMPQGSFAKKLYSLYLTYLPTDKFKYPLKMNIDDRGSFTELLHTQDCGQVSINISRSGVTKGQHWHNSKWELFIVVHGHGLIRERNIHTGETVEFEVSGEKIEAVHMIPGWTHSIINLSDTEDLVTVMTCNEIFDPDHPDTFFEPV
;
A
#
# COMPACT_ATOMS: atom_id res chain seq x y z
N LYS A 1 -7.17 15.71 9.78
CA LYS A 1 -6.08 15.88 10.77
C LYS A 1 -6.50 16.89 11.82
N MET A 2 -6.52 16.49 13.09
CA MET A 2 -6.88 17.41 14.18
C MET A 2 -5.62 18.21 14.56
N PRO A 3 -5.66 19.55 14.56
CA PRO A 3 -4.53 20.36 14.96
C PRO A 3 -4.08 20.06 16.40
N GLN A 4 -2.78 20.08 16.64
CA GLN A 4 -2.23 19.88 17.97
C GLN A 4 -2.75 20.97 18.91
N GLY A 5 -3.21 20.57 20.10
CA GLY A 5 -3.78 21.50 21.11
C GLY A 5 -5.21 21.97 20.82
N SER A 6 -5.83 21.58 19.70
CA SER A 6 -7.21 21.97 19.38
C SER A 6 -8.24 21.40 20.36
N PHE A 7 -9.35 22.12 20.53
CA PHE A 7 -10.48 21.65 21.33
C PHE A 7 -11.04 20.31 20.79
N ALA A 8 -11.12 20.17 19.46
CA ALA A 8 -11.57 18.94 18.81
C ALA A 8 -10.70 17.73 19.20
N LYS A 9 -9.37 17.90 19.24
CA LYS A 9 -8.46 16.83 19.69
C LYS A 9 -8.71 16.46 21.15
N LYS A 10 -8.87 17.44 22.02
CA LYS A 10 -9.15 17.21 23.45
C LYS A 10 -10.49 16.49 23.65
N LEU A 11 -11.54 16.95 22.95
CA LEU A 11 -12.87 16.36 23.00
C LEU A 11 -12.86 14.91 22.49
N TYR A 12 -12.19 14.65 21.37
CA TYR A 12 -12.07 13.29 20.83
C TYR A 12 -11.28 12.37 21.77
N SER A 13 -10.19 12.86 22.37
CA SER A 13 -9.43 12.09 23.36
C SER A 13 -10.31 11.73 24.58
N LEU A 14 -11.12 12.68 25.06
CA LEU A 14 -12.08 12.42 26.12
C LEU A 14 -13.14 11.40 25.70
N TYR A 15 -13.70 11.53 24.49
CA TYR A 15 -14.66 10.57 23.95
C TYR A 15 -14.11 9.14 23.98
N LEU A 16 -12.85 8.94 23.58
CA LEU A 16 -12.22 7.62 23.57
C LEU A 16 -12.15 6.98 24.96
N THR A 17 -12.07 7.77 26.04
CA THR A 17 -12.06 7.25 27.41
C THR A 17 -13.43 6.67 27.86
N TYR A 18 -14.49 7.00 27.14
CA TYR A 18 -15.83 6.46 27.39
C TYR A 18 -16.19 5.26 26.51
N LEU A 19 -15.30 4.84 25.63
CA LEU A 19 -15.55 3.64 24.84
C LEU A 19 -15.62 2.40 25.73
N PRO A 20 -16.63 1.54 25.57
CA PRO A 20 -16.65 0.22 26.19
C PRO A 20 -15.43 -0.60 25.72
N THR A 21 -14.90 -1.43 26.61
CA THR A 21 -13.67 -2.21 26.32
C THR A 21 -13.82 -3.16 25.13
N ASP A 22 -15.02 -3.67 24.87
CA ASP A 22 -15.33 -4.50 23.70
C ASP A 22 -15.24 -3.73 22.36
N LYS A 23 -15.22 -2.39 22.40
CA LYS A 23 -15.06 -1.51 21.23
C LYS A 23 -13.62 -1.07 20.97
N PHE A 24 -12.65 -1.49 21.80
CA PHE A 24 -11.24 -1.15 21.58
C PHE A 24 -10.63 -1.85 20.37
N LYS A 25 -11.21 -2.98 19.96
CA LYS A 25 -10.78 -3.76 18.80
C LYS A 25 -11.92 -3.90 17.81
N TYR A 26 -11.64 -3.65 16.54
CA TYR A 26 -12.54 -3.90 15.42
C TYR A 26 -11.79 -4.51 14.25
N PRO A 27 -12.43 -5.38 13.47
CA PRO A 27 -11.82 -5.96 12.28
C PRO A 27 -11.72 -4.93 11.15
N LEU A 28 -10.64 -4.98 10.39
CA LEU A 28 -10.53 -4.30 9.11
C LEU A 28 -11.04 -5.22 8.00
N LYS A 29 -11.57 -4.64 6.93
CA LYS A 29 -12.00 -5.40 5.76
C LYS A 29 -10.76 -5.88 5.00
N MET A 30 -10.55 -7.18 4.99
CA MET A 30 -9.52 -7.83 4.18
C MET A 30 -10.12 -8.27 2.83
N ASN A 31 -9.50 -7.88 1.73
CA ASN A 31 -9.79 -8.42 0.41
C ASN A 31 -8.81 -9.57 0.16
N ILE A 32 -9.31 -10.80 0.19
CA ILE A 32 -8.50 -12.03 0.16
C ILE A 32 -8.80 -12.79 -1.14
N ASP A 33 -7.73 -13.25 -1.81
CA ASP A 33 -7.79 -14.15 -2.95
C ASP A 33 -6.65 -15.20 -2.89
N ASP A 34 -6.46 -15.99 -3.94
CA ASP A 34 -5.41 -17.01 -4.03
C ASP A 34 -3.99 -16.44 -4.05
N ARG A 35 -3.82 -15.18 -4.36
CA ARG A 35 -2.54 -14.45 -4.38
C ARG A 35 -2.13 -13.90 -3.01
N GLY A 36 -3.06 -13.86 -2.03
CA GLY A 36 -2.83 -13.31 -0.70
C GLY A 36 -3.93 -12.36 -0.26
N SER A 37 -3.60 -11.20 0.29
CA SER A 37 -4.59 -10.22 0.74
C SER A 37 -4.17 -8.79 0.51
N PHE A 38 -5.17 -7.91 0.44
CA PHE A 38 -5.02 -6.46 0.46
C PHE A 38 -5.98 -5.87 1.49
N THR A 39 -5.47 -5.05 2.40
CA THR A 39 -6.24 -4.44 3.48
C THR A 39 -5.92 -2.96 3.59
N GLU A 40 -6.93 -2.11 3.41
CA GLU A 40 -6.81 -0.70 3.75
C GLU A 40 -6.73 -0.54 5.27
N LEU A 41 -5.68 0.13 5.74
CA LEU A 41 -5.46 0.40 7.16
C LEU A 41 -6.04 1.76 7.57
N LEU A 42 -5.78 2.77 6.76
CA LEU A 42 -6.20 4.14 6.98
C LEU A 42 -6.49 4.81 5.65
N HIS A 43 -7.55 5.60 5.61
CA HIS A 43 -7.68 6.60 4.58
C HIS A 43 -8.00 7.97 5.18
N THR A 44 -7.50 9.02 4.55
CA THR A 44 -7.70 10.40 4.99
C THR A 44 -7.95 11.28 3.77
N GLN A 45 -8.79 12.29 3.92
CA GLN A 45 -9.13 13.19 2.80
C GLN A 45 -7.92 14.00 2.30
N ASP A 46 -6.93 14.23 3.16
CA ASP A 46 -5.78 15.10 2.90
C ASP A 46 -4.45 14.35 2.69
N CYS A 47 -4.39 13.05 3.00
CA CYS A 47 -3.15 12.27 2.95
C CYS A 47 -3.29 10.96 2.14
N GLY A 48 -4.45 10.75 1.48
CA GLY A 48 -4.68 9.55 0.68
C GLY A 48 -4.90 8.29 1.51
N GLN A 49 -4.37 7.17 1.05
CA GLN A 49 -4.64 5.83 1.57
C GLN A 49 -3.35 5.16 2.06
N VAL A 50 -3.44 4.46 3.18
CA VAL A 50 -2.40 3.53 3.66
C VAL A 50 -2.98 2.13 3.70
N SER A 51 -2.27 1.19 3.09
CA SER A 51 -2.72 -0.20 2.95
C SER A 51 -1.60 -1.17 3.31
N ILE A 52 -1.96 -2.40 3.62
CA ILE A 52 -1.04 -3.53 3.70
C ILE A 52 -1.40 -4.56 2.63
N ASN A 53 -0.39 -5.01 1.91
CA ASN A 53 -0.50 -6.06 0.92
C ASN A 53 0.32 -7.26 1.36
N ILE A 54 -0.32 -8.43 1.38
CA ILE A 54 0.33 -9.72 1.64
C ILE A 54 0.30 -10.50 0.33
N SER A 55 1.47 -10.84 -0.19
CA SER A 55 1.63 -11.67 -1.38
C SER A 55 2.18 -13.03 -0.99
N ARG A 56 1.48 -14.09 -1.38
CA ARG A 56 1.96 -15.46 -1.17
C ARG A 56 3.24 -15.73 -1.93
N SER A 57 3.91 -16.81 -1.56
CA SER A 57 5.11 -17.34 -2.22
C SER A 57 4.97 -17.33 -3.76
N GLY A 58 5.96 -16.79 -4.46
CA GLY A 58 6.04 -16.75 -5.93
C GLY A 58 5.06 -15.82 -6.64
N VAL A 59 4.17 -15.15 -5.91
CA VAL A 59 3.13 -14.31 -6.51
C VAL A 59 3.69 -12.98 -7.00
N THR A 60 3.25 -12.58 -8.20
CA THR A 60 3.44 -11.23 -8.77
C THR A 60 2.14 -10.45 -8.69
N LYS A 61 2.20 -9.22 -8.20
CA LYS A 61 1.10 -8.25 -8.17
C LYS A 61 1.52 -6.94 -8.85
N GLY A 62 0.54 -6.07 -9.16
CA GLY A 62 0.75 -4.84 -9.91
C GLY A 62 0.48 -5.06 -11.40
N GLN A 63 1.47 -4.87 -12.27
CA GLN A 63 1.35 -4.91 -13.73
C GLN A 63 0.44 -3.78 -14.23
N HIS A 64 0.66 -2.58 -13.72
CA HIS A 64 -0.11 -1.39 -14.09
C HIS A 64 0.71 -0.12 -13.84
N TRP A 65 0.26 0.95 -14.46
CA TRP A 65 0.79 2.29 -14.25
C TRP A 65 -0.32 3.29 -13.91
N HIS A 66 0.07 4.46 -13.45
CA HIS A 66 -0.80 5.56 -13.06
C HIS A 66 -0.44 6.82 -13.85
N ASN A 67 -1.44 7.66 -14.07
CA ASN A 67 -1.25 8.92 -14.78
C ASN A 67 -0.83 10.08 -13.84
N SER A 68 -1.48 10.19 -12.68
CA SER A 68 -1.19 11.23 -11.67
C SER A 68 -1.05 10.67 -10.26
N LYS A 69 -1.60 9.49 -10.00
CA LYS A 69 -1.45 8.79 -8.76
C LYS A 69 -0.01 8.29 -8.60
N TRP A 70 0.57 8.50 -7.43
CA TRP A 70 1.85 7.93 -7.06
C TRP A 70 1.72 7.12 -5.76
N GLU A 71 2.55 6.11 -5.65
CA GLU A 71 2.55 5.22 -4.50
C GLU A 71 3.95 5.08 -3.91
N LEU A 72 4.01 4.65 -2.66
CA LEU A 72 5.25 4.31 -1.98
C LEU A 72 5.10 2.90 -1.43
N PHE A 73 5.99 2.00 -1.84
CA PHE A 73 6.03 0.63 -1.34
C PHE A 73 7.16 0.46 -0.33
N ILE A 74 6.84 -0.17 0.80
CA ILE A 74 7.78 -0.42 1.89
C ILE A 74 7.61 -1.89 2.30
N VAL A 75 8.55 -2.74 1.91
CA VAL A 75 8.55 -4.14 2.34
C VAL A 75 9.01 -4.23 3.79
N VAL A 76 8.20 -4.89 4.63
CA VAL A 76 8.43 -5.01 6.07
C VAL A 76 8.65 -6.46 6.53
N HIS A 77 8.37 -7.44 5.65
CA HIS A 77 8.67 -8.86 5.87
C HIS A 77 8.79 -9.59 4.53
N GLY A 78 9.62 -10.62 4.51
CA GLY A 78 9.90 -11.42 3.32
C GLY A 78 10.94 -10.80 2.40
N HIS A 79 11.09 -11.37 1.20
CA HIS A 79 12.07 -11.00 0.20
C HIS A 79 11.39 -10.86 -1.16
N GLY A 80 11.54 -9.73 -1.82
CA GLY A 80 10.84 -9.42 -3.04
C GLY A 80 11.66 -8.64 -4.05
N LEU A 81 11.11 -8.53 -5.25
CA LEU A 81 11.64 -7.72 -6.35
C LEU A 81 10.56 -6.76 -6.83
N ILE A 82 10.86 -5.48 -6.83
CA ILE A 82 10.04 -4.45 -7.48
C ILE A 82 10.65 -4.18 -8.84
N ARG A 83 9.83 -4.24 -9.89
CA ARG A 83 10.18 -3.87 -11.26
C ARG A 83 9.37 -2.67 -11.69
N GLU A 84 10.03 -1.75 -12.37
CA GLU A 84 9.38 -0.60 -12.98
C GLU A 84 9.88 -0.41 -14.41
N ARG A 85 8.98 -0.05 -15.33
CA ARG A 85 9.30 0.26 -16.71
C ARG A 85 8.61 1.55 -17.14
N ASN A 86 9.37 2.47 -17.67
CA ASN A 86 8.85 3.70 -18.28
C ASN A 86 8.02 3.36 -19.52
N ILE A 87 6.74 3.76 -19.54
CA ILE A 87 5.81 3.44 -20.65
C ILE A 87 6.17 4.12 -21.98
N HIS A 88 6.97 5.20 -21.94
CA HIS A 88 7.36 5.96 -23.13
C HIS A 88 8.74 5.57 -23.67
N THR A 89 9.72 5.39 -22.77
CA THR A 89 11.11 5.11 -23.18
C THR A 89 11.42 3.62 -23.21
N GLY A 90 10.66 2.79 -22.50
CA GLY A 90 10.95 1.38 -22.29
C GLY A 90 12.08 1.11 -21.28
N GLU A 91 12.65 2.14 -20.66
CA GLU A 91 13.65 1.98 -19.60
C GLU A 91 13.08 1.15 -18.45
N THR A 92 13.86 0.18 -17.99
CA THR A 92 13.47 -0.73 -16.90
C THR A 92 14.45 -0.61 -15.75
N VAL A 93 13.93 -0.57 -14.52
CA VAL A 93 14.71 -0.62 -13.28
C VAL A 93 14.17 -1.71 -12.36
N GLU A 94 15.04 -2.26 -11.54
CA GLU A 94 14.71 -3.32 -10.58
C GLU A 94 15.27 -2.97 -9.20
N PHE A 95 14.48 -3.22 -8.16
CA PHE A 95 14.85 -3.01 -6.77
C PHE A 95 14.58 -4.30 -5.99
N GLU A 96 15.64 -4.95 -5.53
CA GLU A 96 15.53 -6.04 -4.57
C GLU A 96 15.24 -5.45 -3.19
N VAL A 97 14.21 -5.95 -2.51
CA VAL A 97 13.67 -5.40 -1.27
C VAL A 97 13.43 -6.49 -0.24
N SER A 98 13.63 -6.18 1.02
CA SER A 98 13.41 -7.16 2.10
C SER A 98 12.96 -6.53 3.42
N GLY A 99 12.35 -7.35 4.29
CA GLY A 99 12.02 -6.94 5.65
C GLY A 99 13.25 -6.80 6.57
N GLU A 100 14.42 -7.27 6.17
CA GLU A 100 15.67 -7.12 6.94
C GLU A 100 16.28 -5.72 6.77
N LYS A 101 16.04 -5.09 5.62
CA LYS A 101 16.46 -3.73 5.31
C LYS A 101 15.26 -2.95 4.80
N ILE A 102 14.63 -2.18 5.68
CA ILE A 102 13.42 -1.42 5.35
C ILE A 102 13.79 -0.23 4.45
N GLU A 103 13.34 -0.31 3.21
CA GLU A 103 13.54 0.73 2.19
C GLU A 103 12.21 1.11 1.57
N ALA A 104 12.10 2.36 1.13
CA ALA A 104 10.92 2.87 0.45
C ALA A 104 11.21 3.01 -1.05
N VAL A 105 10.36 2.46 -1.89
CA VAL A 105 10.44 2.55 -3.35
C VAL A 105 9.23 3.33 -3.84
N HIS A 106 9.47 4.35 -4.67
CA HIS A 106 8.42 5.16 -5.28
C HIS A 106 7.92 4.51 -6.57
N MET A 107 6.61 4.29 -6.65
CA MET A 107 5.90 4.00 -7.89
C MET A 107 5.47 5.34 -8.49
N ILE A 108 6.21 5.81 -9.49
CA ILE A 108 6.00 7.14 -10.07
C ILE A 108 5.06 7.10 -11.28
N PRO A 109 4.28 8.17 -11.53
CA PRO A 109 3.41 8.24 -12.70
C PRO A 109 4.16 7.99 -14.01
N GLY A 110 3.50 7.30 -14.95
CA GLY A 110 4.08 6.96 -16.25
C GLY A 110 5.07 5.80 -16.24
N TRP A 111 5.21 5.10 -15.10
CA TRP A 111 5.98 3.86 -15.00
C TRP A 111 5.06 2.70 -14.62
N THR A 112 4.99 1.68 -15.46
CA THR A 112 4.33 0.43 -15.07
C THR A 112 5.19 -0.29 -14.05
N HIS A 113 4.56 -0.86 -13.04
CA HIS A 113 5.28 -1.48 -11.93
C HIS A 113 4.68 -2.81 -11.52
N SER A 114 5.51 -3.65 -10.93
CA SER A 114 5.11 -4.91 -10.31
C SER A 114 5.95 -5.18 -9.07
N ILE A 115 5.39 -5.98 -8.17
CA ILE A 115 6.11 -6.53 -7.02
C ILE A 115 5.97 -8.04 -7.03
N ILE A 116 7.11 -8.73 -6.89
CA ILE A 116 7.24 -10.17 -6.97
C ILE A 116 7.71 -10.70 -5.61
N ASN A 117 7.03 -11.67 -5.05
CA ASN A 117 7.55 -12.42 -3.91
C ASN A 117 8.57 -13.45 -4.42
N LEU A 118 9.83 -13.30 -4.01
CA LEU A 118 10.93 -14.19 -4.41
C LEU A 118 11.07 -15.42 -3.53
N SER A 119 10.35 -15.48 -2.41
CA SER A 119 10.39 -16.63 -1.50
C SER A 119 9.52 -17.77 -2.01
N ASP A 120 9.98 -19.01 -1.83
CA ASP A 120 9.23 -20.23 -2.09
C ASP A 120 8.35 -20.66 -0.90
N THR A 121 8.54 -20.06 0.27
CA THR A 121 7.95 -20.54 1.52
C THR A 121 7.29 -19.47 2.37
N GLU A 122 7.65 -18.20 2.19
CA GLU A 122 7.22 -17.11 3.04
C GLU A 122 6.37 -16.09 2.28
N ASP A 123 5.48 -15.45 2.99
CA ASP A 123 4.70 -14.32 2.48
C ASP A 123 5.58 -13.06 2.39
N LEU A 124 5.33 -12.24 1.38
CA LEU A 124 5.88 -10.90 1.26
C LEU A 124 4.87 -9.90 1.81
N VAL A 125 5.26 -9.12 2.81
CA VAL A 125 4.41 -8.10 3.44
C VAL A 125 4.89 -6.72 3.07
N THR A 126 4.03 -5.96 2.39
CA THR A 126 4.31 -4.60 1.91
C THR A 126 3.33 -3.62 2.51
N VAL A 127 3.84 -2.57 3.15
CA VAL A 127 3.06 -1.38 3.48
C VAL A 127 3.08 -0.46 2.27
N MET A 128 1.91 0.02 1.88
CA MET A 128 1.73 0.87 0.71
C MET A 128 1.06 2.17 1.12
N THR A 129 1.55 3.29 0.61
CA THR A 129 0.85 4.58 0.72
C THR A 129 0.55 5.09 -0.68
N CYS A 130 -0.59 5.74 -0.82
CA CYS A 130 -1.04 6.34 -2.07
C CYS A 130 -1.51 7.77 -1.79
N ASN A 131 -1.17 8.72 -2.67
CA ASN A 131 -1.55 10.13 -2.51
C ASN A 131 -3.04 10.41 -2.62
N GLU A 132 -3.83 9.45 -3.10
CA GLU A 132 -5.27 9.56 -3.23
C GLU A 132 -5.97 8.28 -2.79
N ILE A 133 -7.27 8.39 -2.51
CA ILE A 133 -8.14 7.25 -2.20
C ILE A 133 -8.53 6.57 -3.51
N PHE A 134 -8.59 5.25 -3.50
CA PHE A 134 -9.06 4.50 -4.68
C PHE A 134 -10.53 4.82 -4.96
N ASP A 135 -10.79 5.32 -6.18
CA ASP A 135 -12.13 5.54 -6.72
C ASP A 135 -12.42 4.49 -7.79
N PRO A 136 -13.35 3.55 -7.56
CA PRO A 136 -13.66 2.52 -8.54
C PRO A 136 -14.36 3.06 -9.80
N ASP A 137 -15.00 4.22 -9.74
CA ASP A 137 -15.69 4.84 -10.88
C ASP A 137 -14.72 5.62 -11.76
N HIS A 138 -13.60 6.10 -11.20
CA HIS A 138 -12.56 6.85 -11.91
C HIS A 138 -11.16 6.36 -11.50
N PRO A 139 -10.82 5.07 -11.72
CA PRO A 139 -9.54 4.55 -11.32
C PRO A 139 -8.42 5.12 -12.20
N ASP A 140 -7.45 5.79 -11.61
CA ASP A 140 -6.21 6.18 -12.29
C ASP A 140 -5.25 4.97 -12.31
N THR A 141 -5.69 3.89 -12.96
CA THR A 141 -4.92 2.62 -13.00
C THR A 141 -5.11 1.96 -14.37
N PHE A 142 -4.00 1.77 -15.07
CA PHE A 142 -3.98 1.24 -16.42
C PHE A 142 -3.13 -0.04 -16.46
N PHE A 143 -3.74 -1.15 -16.80
CA PHE A 143 -3.05 -2.44 -16.88
C PHE A 143 -2.03 -2.42 -18.02
N GLU A 144 -0.79 -2.69 -17.68
CA GLU A 144 0.32 -2.86 -18.63
C GLU A 144 1.45 -3.64 -17.95
N PRO A 145 1.85 -4.82 -18.47
CA PRO A 145 2.95 -5.59 -17.90
C PRO A 145 4.29 -4.85 -17.93
N VAL A 146 5.11 -5.13 -16.91
CA VAL A 146 6.50 -4.62 -16.84
C VAL A 146 7.39 -5.43 -17.78
#